data_7e55c2cf3358553c3c151c7f6051a9b8
#
_entry.id   7e55c2cf3358553c3c151c7f6051a9b8
#
_cell.length_a   1.000
_cell.length_b   1.000
_cell.length_c   1.000
_cell.angle_alpha   90.00
_cell.angle_beta   90.00
_cell.angle_gamma   90.00
#
_symmetry.space_group_name_H-M   'P 1'
#
loop_
_entity.id
_entity.type
_entity.pdbx_description
1 polymer ?
#
loop_
_entity_poly.entity_id
_entity_poly.type
_entity_poly.pdbx_seq_one_letter_code
_entity_poly.pdbx_strand_id
1 'polypeptide(L)'
;MAPHGSHGSSGSADDSPSARTSVDVHAARVDAALGPLRTRALESVELAHALGRVTFDDVRSPIDLPPFRNSQMDGYAVRAADVASAPVSLPVVAEVAAAAGAPAPLRPGTAVKIMTGAPVPEGADTIVPVEDTLAANDYVSISRGREAGEYIREPGSDLRAGQAIVPWRTRLASRHLAALAAAGITDVDVIDRVRIAVISTGSELVAPGEPLGPGQIPDSNGVALAAAAQAAGADVVLRARTHDDPPQLAALLDEAVALGAELILTSGGVSMGDHEVVRELLEPLGAVVDVLAMQPGGPQALASWPGLEGTAAVPVVCFPGNPVSSQLSFELFVAPALREIAGLPEAGRETRVLDSAVRSIPGRRQFLRGRRTGDGGVTTVAGPSSHLVAALAASDVLIVIPEDVTELAAGDSVETWEL
;
A
#
# COMPACT_ATOMS: atom_id res chain seq x y z
N MET A 1 27.94 80.71 10.99
CA MET A 1 28.04 80.12 12.28
C MET A 1 26.86 79.19 12.49
N ALA A 2 27.06 77.91 12.30
CA ALA A 2 26.09 76.85 12.53
C ALA A 2 26.14 76.40 13.98
N PRO A 3 25.13 75.72 14.50
CA PRO A 3 25.40 74.37 14.98
C PRO A 3 24.44 73.30 14.49
N HIS A 4 25.03 72.12 14.41
CA HIS A 4 24.47 70.86 14.02
C HIS A 4 23.42 70.36 15.03
N GLY A 5 22.27 69.88 14.47
CA GLY A 5 21.29 69.07 15.18
C GLY A 5 21.59 67.59 14.90
N SER A 6 21.85 66.83 15.95
CA SER A 6 22.00 65.38 15.94
C SER A 6 20.64 64.69 15.80
N HIS A 7 20.45 63.91 14.78
CA HIS A 7 19.32 62.98 14.69
C HIS A 7 19.69 61.67 15.38
N GLY A 8 18.84 61.31 16.30
CA GLY A 8 18.91 60.09 17.07
C GLY A 8 18.65 58.82 16.27
N SER A 9 19.21 57.78 16.80
CA SER A 9 19.22 56.40 16.41
C SER A 9 17.89 55.84 15.99
N SER A 10 17.89 55.29 14.79
CA SER A 10 16.93 54.32 14.31
C SER A 10 16.99 53.07 15.20
N GLY A 11 15.83 52.68 15.71
CA GLY A 11 15.66 51.42 16.40
C GLY A 11 16.05 50.24 15.50
N SER A 12 16.93 49.40 16.04
CA SER A 12 17.20 48.10 15.49
C SER A 12 15.90 47.28 15.56
N ALA A 13 15.35 46.90 14.39
CA ALA A 13 14.38 45.83 14.33
C ALA A 13 15.05 44.60 14.93
N ASP A 14 14.38 44.01 15.89
CA ASP A 14 14.77 42.75 16.53
C ASP A 14 14.57 41.63 15.51
N ASP A 15 15.63 41.32 14.77
CA ASP A 15 15.70 40.27 13.80
C ASP A 15 16.02 38.94 14.48
N SER A 16 15.25 38.64 15.54
CA SER A 16 15.25 37.30 16.14
C SER A 16 14.60 36.33 15.11
N PRO A 17 15.31 35.32 14.63
CA PRO A 17 14.72 34.34 13.72
C PRO A 17 13.54 33.70 14.44
N SER A 18 12.32 33.85 13.89
CA SER A 18 11.13 33.19 14.42
C SER A 18 11.45 31.72 14.60
N ALA A 19 11.26 31.18 15.80
CA ALA A 19 11.61 29.81 16.13
C ALA A 19 10.88 28.86 15.13
N ARG A 20 11.66 28.04 14.40
CA ARG A 20 11.10 27.06 13.46
C ARG A 20 10.32 26.00 14.21
N THR A 21 9.20 25.56 13.67
CA THR A 21 8.44 24.43 14.20
C THR A 21 9.23 23.14 13.97
N SER A 22 9.34 22.28 14.98
CA SER A 22 10.00 20.99 14.82
C SER A 22 9.19 20.07 13.89
N VAL A 23 9.88 19.16 13.21
CA VAL A 23 9.27 18.15 12.33
C VAL A 23 8.23 17.32 13.09
N ASP A 24 8.55 16.92 14.32
CA ASP A 24 7.68 16.06 15.13
C ASP A 24 6.40 16.77 15.59
N VAL A 25 6.49 18.08 15.93
CA VAL A 25 5.31 18.88 16.28
C VAL A 25 4.38 19.04 15.09
N HIS A 26 4.91 19.29 13.90
CA HIS A 26 4.08 19.39 12.69
C HIS A 26 3.47 18.02 12.32
N ALA A 27 4.26 16.94 12.39
CA ALA A 27 3.76 15.59 12.16
C ALA A 27 2.59 15.24 13.08
N ALA A 28 2.70 15.56 14.38
CA ALA A 28 1.63 15.34 15.35
C ALA A 28 0.36 16.17 15.03
N ARG A 29 0.51 17.42 14.54
CA ARG A 29 -0.63 18.25 14.11
C ARG A 29 -1.35 17.65 12.90
N VAL A 30 -0.60 17.22 11.88
CA VAL A 30 -1.18 16.56 10.70
C VAL A 30 -1.85 15.26 11.11
N ASP A 31 -1.20 14.44 11.92
CA ASP A 31 -1.76 13.19 12.43
C ASP A 31 -3.08 13.40 13.18
N ALA A 32 -3.15 14.42 14.04
CA ALA A 32 -4.38 14.78 14.74
C ALA A 32 -5.50 15.23 13.77
N ALA A 33 -5.16 16.01 12.73
CA ALA A 33 -6.12 16.44 11.72
C ALA A 33 -6.67 15.26 10.89
N LEU A 34 -5.86 14.23 10.67
CA LEU A 34 -6.26 13.00 9.98
C LEU A 34 -6.95 11.97 10.90
N GLY A 35 -6.94 12.22 12.21
CA GLY A 35 -7.56 11.33 13.22
C GLY A 35 -8.97 10.84 12.90
N PRO A 36 -9.91 11.73 12.49
CA PRO A 36 -11.27 11.33 12.12
C PRO A 36 -11.33 10.32 10.98
N LEU A 37 -10.36 10.30 10.06
CA LEU A 37 -10.28 9.38 8.93
C LEU A 37 -9.97 7.93 9.34
N ARG A 38 -9.54 7.68 10.59
CA ARG A 38 -9.26 6.33 11.09
C ARG A 38 -10.51 5.47 11.30
N THR A 39 -11.67 6.11 11.43
CA THR A 39 -12.94 5.38 11.49
C THR A 39 -13.40 5.09 10.06
N ARG A 40 -13.13 3.89 9.58
CA ARG A 40 -13.51 3.46 8.23
C ARG A 40 -14.71 2.54 8.25
N ALA A 41 -15.56 2.68 7.22
CA ALA A 41 -16.58 1.70 6.91
C ALA A 41 -15.96 0.48 6.21
N LEU A 42 -16.74 -0.58 6.08
CA LEU A 42 -16.43 -1.66 5.16
C LEU A 42 -16.92 -1.31 3.76
N GLU A 43 -16.22 -1.83 2.77
CA GLU A 43 -16.62 -1.83 1.38
C GLU A 43 -16.62 -3.28 0.89
N SER A 44 -17.70 -3.74 0.28
CA SER A 44 -17.74 -5.06 -0.35
C SER A 44 -17.28 -4.94 -1.80
N VAL A 45 -16.24 -5.67 -2.17
CA VAL A 45 -15.65 -5.62 -3.51
C VAL A 45 -15.66 -7.00 -4.15
N GLU A 46 -15.89 -7.04 -5.47
CA GLU A 46 -15.72 -8.28 -6.24
C GLU A 46 -14.28 -8.80 -6.12
N LEU A 47 -14.14 -10.12 -6.04
CA LEU A 47 -12.84 -10.78 -5.88
C LEU A 47 -11.83 -10.39 -6.97
N ALA A 48 -12.31 -10.12 -8.19
CA ALA A 48 -11.47 -9.65 -9.30
C ALA A 48 -10.81 -8.28 -9.04
N HIS A 49 -11.40 -7.44 -8.19
CA HIS A 49 -10.91 -6.11 -7.84
C HIS A 49 -10.28 -6.04 -6.43
N ALA A 50 -10.22 -7.17 -5.73
CA ALA A 50 -9.77 -7.22 -4.34
C ALA A 50 -8.24 -7.27 -4.16
N LEU A 51 -7.47 -7.42 -5.23
CA LEU A 51 -5.99 -7.46 -5.14
C LEU A 51 -5.43 -6.19 -4.47
N GLY A 52 -4.62 -6.38 -3.44
CA GLY A 52 -4.01 -5.28 -2.69
C GLY A 52 -4.93 -4.55 -1.72
N ARG A 53 -6.24 -4.89 -1.67
CA ARG A 53 -7.16 -4.42 -0.63
C ARG A 53 -6.85 -5.13 0.69
N VAL A 54 -7.33 -4.59 1.80
CA VAL A 54 -7.10 -5.13 3.14
C VAL A 54 -8.43 -5.58 3.73
N THR A 55 -8.50 -6.82 4.21
CA THR A 55 -9.70 -7.40 4.78
C THR A 55 -10.19 -6.61 6.01
N PHE A 56 -11.51 -6.35 6.06
CA PHE A 56 -12.15 -5.67 7.19
C PHE A 56 -12.30 -6.60 8.39
N ASP A 57 -12.67 -7.87 8.16
CA ASP A 57 -12.83 -8.94 9.14
C ASP A 57 -12.18 -10.24 8.66
N ASP A 58 -12.20 -11.29 9.50
CA ASP A 58 -11.85 -12.65 9.09
C ASP A 58 -12.76 -13.13 7.97
N VAL A 59 -12.21 -13.48 6.83
CA VAL A 59 -12.98 -14.13 5.75
C VAL A 59 -13.00 -15.63 6.00
N ARG A 60 -14.20 -16.20 6.26
CA ARG A 60 -14.37 -17.59 6.62
C ARG A 60 -14.89 -18.43 5.46
N SER A 61 -14.42 -19.67 5.38
CA SER A 61 -14.88 -20.60 4.35
C SER A 61 -16.34 -21.01 4.57
N PRO A 62 -17.23 -20.86 3.57
CA PRO A 62 -18.59 -21.38 3.65
C PRO A 62 -18.67 -22.90 3.45
N ILE A 63 -17.61 -23.53 2.94
CA ILE A 63 -17.55 -24.96 2.60
C ILE A 63 -16.26 -25.59 3.12
N ASP A 64 -16.23 -26.90 3.19
CA ASP A 64 -14.99 -27.66 3.39
C ASP A 64 -14.07 -27.55 2.15
N LEU A 65 -12.75 -27.54 2.36
CA LEU A 65 -11.75 -27.61 1.32
C LEU A 65 -10.85 -28.84 1.55
N PRO A 66 -10.85 -29.81 0.63
CA PRO A 66 -11.75 -29.96 -0.53
C PRO A 66 -13.18 -30.26 -0.08
N PRO A 67 -14.21 -30.01 -0.94
CA PRO A 67 -15.61 -30.16 -0.55
C PRO A 67 -16.11 -31.63 -0.58
N PHE A 68 -15.34 -32.56 -1.12
CA PHE A 68 -15.66 -33.98 -1.19
C PHE A 68 -14.41 -34.86 -1.15
N ARG A 69 -14.58 -36.15 -0.86
CA ARG A 69 -13.50 -37.14 -0.90
C ARG A 69 -12.97 -37.29 -2.32
N ASN A 70 -11.67 -37.10 -2.52
CA ASN A 70 -11.04 -37.20 -3.84
C ASN A 70 -9.72 -37.94 -3.81
N SER A 71 -9.32 -38.45 -4.98
CA SER A 71 -8.06 -39.15 -5.12
C SER A 71 -6.85 -38.23 -5.06
N GLN A 72 -5.81 -38.61 -4.33
CA GLN A 72 -4.50 -37.93 -4.33
C GLN A 72 -3.62 -38.30 -5.52
N MET A 73 -3.88 -39.46 -6.15
CA MET A 73 -3.05 -40.07 -7.19
C MET A 73 -3.89 -40.52 -8.35
N ASP A 74 -3.29 -40.63 -9.51
CA ASP A 74 -3.82 -41.44 -10.62
C ASP A 74 -3.66 -42.90 -10.24
N GLY A 75 -4.73 -43.71 -10.38
CA GLY A 75 -4.69 -45.08 -9.90
C GLY A 75 -6.01 -45.80 -9.98
N TYR A 76 -6.26 -46.66 -9.04
CA TYR A 76 -7.45 -47.47 -8.94
C TYR A 76 -8.08 -47.37 -7.56
N ALA A 77 -9.33 -46.92 -7.50
CA ALA A 77 -10.15 -46.92 -6.30
C ALA A 77 -10.62 -48.35 -6.03
N VAL A 78 -10.31 -48.86 -4.85
CA VAL A 78 -10.59 -50.23 -4.40
C VAL A 78 -11.02 -50.25 -2.95
N ARG A 79 -11.43 -51.40 -2.47
CA ARG A 79 -11.54 -51.67 -1.03
C ARG A 79 -10.20 -52.22 -0.52
N ALA A 80 -9.68 -51.68 0.57
CA ALA A 80 -8.45 -52.17 1.18
C ALA A 80 -8.48 -53.67 1.50
N ALA A 81 -9.67 -54.17 1.91
CA ALA A 81 -9.89 -55.60 2.16
C ALA A 81 -9.72 -56.46 0.91
N ASP A 82 -10.00 -55.97 -0.28
CA ASP A 82 -9.89 -56.72 -1.56
C ASP A 82 -8.43 -56.79 -2.05
N VAL A 83 -7.54 -55.97 -1.50
CA VAL A 83 -6.13 -55.90 -1.89
C VAL A 83 -5.16 -56.24 -0.74
N ALA A 84 -5.67 -56.65 0.43
CA ALA A 84 -4.89 -56.98 1.58
C ALA A 84 -3.90 -58.17 1.36
N SER A 85 -4.24 -59.05 0.44
CA SER A 85 -3.43 -60.24 0.06
C SER A 85 -2.74 -60.05 -1.28
N ALA A 86 -2.32 -58.85 -1.64
CA ALA A 86 -1.60 -58.58 -2.89
C ALA A 86 -0.32 -59.51 -2.98
N PRO A 87 0.03 -59.97 -4.22
CA PRO A 87 -0.54 -59.53 -5.51
C PRO A 87 -1.94 -60.12 -5.80
N VAL A 88 -2.85 -59.29 -6.37
CA VAL A 88 -4.21 -59.65 -6.69
C VAL A 88 -4.64 -59.00 -8.04
N SER A 89 -5.54 -59.64 -8.77
CA SER A 89 -6.10 -59.08 -9.99
C SER A 89 -7.59 -58.82 -9.83
N LEU A 90 -8.03 -57.59 -10.12
CA LEU A 90 -9.41 -57.13 -9.99
C LEU A 90 -9.98 -56.68 -11.34
N PRO A 91 -11.26 -56.98 -11.66
CA PRO A 91 -11.90 -56.39 -12.83
C PRO A 91 -12.09 -54.88 -12.67
N VAL A 92 -11.75 -54.10 -13.69
CA VAL A 92 -11.96 -52.66 -13.79
C VAL A 92 -13.34 -52.42 -14.36
N VAL A 93 -14.26 -51.89 -13.56
CA VAL A 93 -15.68 -51.77 -13.93
C VAL A 93 -16.08 -50.38 -14.42
N ALA A 94 -15.25 -49.37 -14.18
CA ALA A 94 -15.49 -48.00 -14.63
C ALA A 94 -14.18 -47.20 -14.61
N GLU A 95 -14.24 -46.01 -15.20
CA GLU A 95 -13.23 -44.96 -15.10
C GLU A 95 -13.86 -43.65 -14.59
N VAL A 96 -13.25 -42.96 -13.61
CA VAL A 96 -13.70 -41.71 -13.05
C VAL A 96 -12.63 -40.66 -13.27
N ALA A 97 -12.96 -39.68 -14.10
CA ALA A 97 -12.15 -38.48 -14.28
C ALA A 97 -12.55 -37.40 -13.30
N ALA A 98 -11.70 -36.38 -13.16
CA ALA A 98 -12.01 -35.16 -12.40
C ALA A 98 -13.05 -34.32 -13.17
N ALA A 99 -14.30 -34.72 -13.09
CA ALA A 99 -15.44 -34.10 -13.77
C ALA A 99 -16.65 -34.02 -12.83
N ALA A 100 -17.60 -33.16 -13.18
CA ALA A 100 -18.83 -33.03 -12.40
C ALA A 100 -19.66 -34.32 -12.45
N GLY A 101 -20.17 -34.75 -11.31
CA GLY A 101 -21.03 -35.93 -11.15
C GLY A 101 -20.54 -36.87 -10.04
N ALA A 102 -21.47 -37.63 -9.48
CA ALA A 102 -21.16 -38.68 -8.52
C ALA A 102 -20.85 -39.99 -9.25
N PRO A 103 -19.71 -40.66 -8.98
CA PRO A 103 -19.43 -41.97 -9.53
C PRO A 103 -20.39 -43.02 -8.97
N ALA A 104 -20.64 -44.07 -9.74
CA ALA A 104 -21.42 -45.20 -9.26
C ALA A 104 -20.68 -45.90 -8.08
N PRO A 105 -21.44 -46.47 -7.10
CA PRO A 105 -20.81 -47.18 -5.99
C PRO A 105 -19.95 -48.35 -6.44
N LEU A 106 -18.78 -48.52 -5.80
CA LEU A 106 -17.86 -49.62 -6.06
C LEU A 106 -18.42 -50.92 -5.44
N ARG A 107 -18.44 -52.00 -6.23
CA ARG A 107 -18.79 -53.33 -5.75
C ARG A 107 -17.57 -54.05 -5.16
N PRO A 108 -17.76 -54.87 -4.10
CA PRO A 108 -16.68 -55.73 -3.58
C PRO A 108 -16.01 -56.55 -4.67
N GLY A 109 -14.68 -56.68 -4.60
CA GLY A 109 -13.89 -57.46 -5.57
C GLY A 109 -13.73 -56.81 -6.92
N THR A 110 -13.99 -55.51 -7.07
CA THR A 110 -13.81 -54.74 -8.32
C THR A 110 -12.90 -53.53 -8.07
N ALA A 111 -12.41 -52.93 -9.17
CA ALA A 111 -11.66 -51.69 -9.17
C ALA A 111 -12.30 -50.65 -10.09
N VAL A 112 -12.14 -49.40 -9.76
CA VAL A 112 -12.49 -48.25 -10.62
C VAL A 112 -11.23 -47.46 -10.90
N LYS A 113 -10.88 -47.31 -12.18
CA LYS A 113 -9.78 -46.43 -12.56
C LYS A 113 -10.14 -44.98 -12.19
N ILE A 114 -9.24 -44.28 -11.55
CA ILE A 114 -9.51 -42.93 -11.00
C ILE A 114 -8.34 -42.01 -11.28
N MET A 115 -8.66 -40.76 -11.64
CA MET A 115 -7.68 -39.70 -11.84
C MET A 115 -7.52 -38.85 -10.57
N THR A 116 -6.37 -38.21 -10.40
CA THR A 116 -6.11 -37.26 -9.34
C THR A 116 -7.18 -36.17 -9.29
N GLY A 117 -7.71 -35.90 -8.09
CA GLY A 117 -8.79 -34.92 -7.88
C GLY A 117 -10.19 -35.44 -8.19
N ALA A 118 -10.34 -36.60 -8.79
CA ALA A 118 -11.65 -37.20 -9.07
C ALA A 118 -12.36 -37.66 -7.78
N PRO A 119 -13.70 -37.59 -7.71
CA PRO A 119 -14.46 -38.05 -6.58
C PRO A 119 -14.30 -39.57 -6.35
N VAL A 120 -14.02 -39.97 -5.12
CA VAL A 120 -13.86 -41.39 -4.76
C VAL A 120 -15.23 -42.04 -4.71
N PRO A 121 -15.44 -43.17 -5.43
CA PRO A 121 -16.70 -43.90 -5.40
C PRO A 121 -17.10 -44.34 -4.00
N GLU A 122 -18.38 -44.30 -3.67
CA GLU A 122 -18.91 -44.91 -2.46
C GLU A 122 -18.54 -46.39 -2.39
N GLY A 123 -18.09 -46.89 -1.25
CA GLY A 123 -17.60 -48.25 -1.07
C GLY A 123 -16.11 -48.44 -1.31
N ALA A 124 -15.42 -47.52 -2.00
CA ALA A 124 -13.96 -47.48 -2.03
C ALA A 124 -13.41 -46.79 -0.77
N ASP A 125 -12.36 -47.32 -0.18
CA ASP A 125 -11.74 -46.80 1.01
C ASP A 125 -10.19 -46.61 0.87
N THR A 126 -9.63 -46.94 -0.31
CA THR A 126 -8.20 -46.68 -0.64
C THR A 126 -8.00 -46.49 -2.13
N ILE A 127 -6.90 -45.85 -2.51
CA ILE A 127 -6.44 -45.75 -3.90
C ILE A 127 -5.11 -46.50 -4.03
N VAL A 128 -5.00 -47.36 -5.05
CA VAL A 128 -3.72 -47.94 -5.43
C VAL A 128 -3.15 -47.12 -6.58
N PRO A 129 -1.97 -46.47 -6.42
CA PRO A 129 -1.34 -45.72 -7.50
C PRO A 129 -1.02 -46.56 -8.73
N VAL A 130 -1.01 -45.95 -9.92
CA VAL A 130 -0.69 -46.64 -11.17
C VAL A 130 0.69 -47.34 -11.15
N GLU A 131 1.63 -46.80 -10.39
CA GLU A 131 2.99 -47.31 -10.22
C GLU A 131 3.04 -48.70 -9.55
N ASP A 132 2.03 -49.07 -8.78
CA ASP A 132 1.89 -50.33 -8.10
C ASP A 132 0.98 -51.30 -8.86
N THR A 133 0.63 -50.98 -10.13
CA THR A 133 -0.35 -51.76 -10.90
C THR A 133 0.14 -52.09 -12.29
N LEU A 134 -0.47 -53.15 -12.87
CA LEU A 134 -0.35 -53.49 -14.28
C LEU A 134 -1.74 -53.70 -14.85
N ALA A 135 -2.16 -52.79 -15.74
CA ALA A 135 -3.43 -52.90 -16.43
C ALA A 135 -3.33 -53.87 -17.62
N ALA A 136 -4.30 -54.78 -17.77
CA ALA A 136 -4.40 -55.67 -18.89
C ALA A 136 -5.88 -55.92 -19.23
N ASN A 137 -6.32 -55.46 -20.42
CA ASN A 137 -7.73 -55.49 -20.83
C ASN A 137 -8.64 -54.82 -19.77
N ASP A 138 -9.67 -55.54 -19.29
CA ASP A 138 -10.62 -55.09 -18.29
C ASP A 138 -10.21 -55.43 -16.85
N TYR A 139 -8.93 -55.78 -16.62
CA TYR A 139 -8.39 -56.12 -15.31
C TYR A 139 -7.21 -55.26 -14.96
N VAL A 140 -7.01 -55.06 -13.63
CA VAL A 140 -5.80 -54.51 -13.07
C VAL A 140 -5.15 -55.48 -12.09
N SER A 141 -3.90 -55.76 -12.33
CA SER A 141 -3.07 -56.51 -11.38
C SER A 141 -2.41 -55.54 -10.40
N ILE A 142 -2.67 -55.69 -9.12
CA ILE A 142 -2.17 -54.88 -8.04
C ILE A 142 -1.03 -55.66 -7.36
N SER A 143 0.17 -55.09 -7.39
CA SER A 143 1.40 -55.71 -6.83
C SER A 143 1.53 -55.48 -5.34
N ARG A 144 0.97 -54.41 -4.84
CA ARG A 144 1.08 -54.01 -3.44
C ARG A 144 -0.27 -53.52 -2.90
N GLY A 145 -0.73 -54.14 -1.80
CA GLY A 145 -1.92 -53.68 -1.08
C GLY A 145 -1.76 -52.33 -0.42
N ARG A 146 -2.84 -51.70 -0.09
CA ARG A 146 -2.92 -50.41 0.59
C ARG A 146 -3.90 -50.49 1.75
N GLU A 147 -3.63 -49.69 2.78
CA GLU A 147 -4.53 -49.59 3.95
C GLU A 147 -5.69 -48.65 3.65
N ALA A 148 -6.77 -48.75 4.44
CA ALA A 148 -7.90 -47.85 4.31
C ALA A 148 -7.46 -46.40 4.63
N GLY A 149 -7.91 -45.45 3.81
CA GLY A 149 -7.56 -44.03 3.87
C GLY A 149 -6.32 -43.62 3.06
N GLU A 150 -5.48 -44.60 2.61
CA GLU A 150 -4.32 -44.22 1.82
C GLU A 150 -4.73 -43.60 0.47
N TYR A 151 -4.05 -42.48 0.12
CA TYR A 151 -4.21 -41.70 -1.10
C TYR A 151 -5.61 -41.14 -1.34
N ILE A 152 -6.40 -40.95 -0.26
CA ILE A 152 -7.69 -40.24 -0.29
C ILE A 152 -7.55 -38.94 0.49
N ARG A 153 -8.02 -37.84 -0.09
CA ARG A 153 -8.23 -36.58 0.60
C ARG A 153 -9.66 -36.54 1.11
N GLU A 154 -9.79 -36.44 2.42
CA GLU A 154 -11.11 -36.31 3.04
C GLU A 154 -11.63 -34.85 2.93
N PRO A 155 -12.95 -34.62 2.97
CA PRO A 155 -13.53 -33.28 3.02
C PRO A 155 -12.95 -32.49 4.18
N GLY A 156 -12.59 -31.21 3.93
CA GLY A 156 -12.04 -30.34 4.97
C GLY A 156 -10.64 -30.72 5.45
N SER A 157 -9.90 -31.57 4.71
CA SER A 157 -8.52 -31.93 5.09
C SER A 157 -7.52 -30.78 4.95
N ASP A 158 -7.84 -29.76 4.16
CA ASP A 158 -7.08 -28.49 4.08
C ASP A 158 -7.70 -27.46 5.02
N LEU A 159 -9.01 -27.17 4.88
CA LEU A 159 -9.73 -26.20 5.68
C LEU A 159 -11.19 -26.64 5.86
N ARG A 160 -11.72 -26.54 7.07
CA ARG A 160 -13.13 -26.84 7.36
C ARG A 160 -14.00 -25.60 7.21
N ALA A 161 -15.25 -25.81 6.84
CA ALA A 161 -16.28 -24.79 6.83
C ALA A 161 -16.32 -24.03 8.17
N GLY A 162 -16.44 -22.70 8.13
CA GLY A 162 -16.42 -21.81 9.27
C GLY A 162 -15.01 -21.39 9.75
N GLN A 163 -13.94 -22.04 9.30
CA GLN A 163 -12.58 -21.61 9.62
C GLN A 163 -12.18 -20.40 8.76
N ALA A 164 -11.29 -19.56 9.28
CA ALA A 164 -10.79 -18.40 8.56
C ALA A 164 -9.85 -18.84 7.42
N ILE A 165 -10.18 -18.43 6.19
CA ILE A 165 -9.31 -18.53 5.01
C ILE A 165 -8.28 -17.41 5.05
N VAL A 166 -8.76 -16.17 5.29
CA VAL A 166 -7.95 -14.97 5.36
C VAL A 166 -8.26 -14.23 6.65
N PRO A 167 -7.27 -14.01 7.52
CA PRO A 167 -7.46 -13.23 8.74
C PRO A 167 -7.80 -11.76 8.44
N TRP A 168 -8.41 -11.09 9.42
CA TRP A 168 -8.63 -9.64 9.38
C TRP A 168 -7.32 -8.86 9.19
N ARG A 169 -7.43 -7.64 8.62
CA ARG A 169 -6.27 -6.76 8.31
C ARG A 169 -5.18 -7.44 7.47
N THR A 170 -5.56 -8.37 6.63
CA THR A 170 -4.65 -9.03 5.70
C THR A 170 -4.71 -8.34 4.33
N ARG A 171 -3.58 -7.89 3.82
CA ARG A 171 -3.47 -7.40 2.44
C ARG A 171 -3.60 -8.57 1.47
N LEU A 172 -4.64 -8.51 0.64
CA LEU A 172 -4.97 -9.56 -0.31
C LEU A 172 -3.93 -9.65 -1.43
N ALA A 173 -3.32 -10.82 -1.55
CA ALA A 173 -2.42 -11.19 -2.64
C ALA A 173 -3.07 -12.31 -3.48
N SER A 174 -2.49 -12.64 -4.64
CA SER A 174 -3.02 -13.66 -5.55
C SER A 174 -3.32 -15.00 -4.87
N ARG A 175 -2.48 -15.46 -3.93
CA ARG A 175 -2.71 -16.68 -3.15
C ARG A 175 -3.99 -16.63 -2.30
N HIS A 176 -4.31 -15.45 -1.73
CA HIS A 176 -5.53 -15.25 -0.94
C HIS A 176 -6.76 -15.30 -1.84
N LEU A 177 -6.70 -14.63 -3.00
CA LEU A 177 -7.80 -14.66 -3.99
C LEU A 177 -8.05 -16.07 -4.51
N ALA A 178 -6.99 -16.87 -4.73
CA ALA A 178 -7.14 -18.25 -5.12
C ALA A 178 -7.86 -19.11 -4.06
N ALA A 179 -7.52 -18.93 -2.77
CA ALA A 179 -8.16 -19.65 -1.69
C ALA A 179 -9.64 -19.23 -1.51
N LEU A 180 -9.94 -17.94 -1.62
CA LEU A 180 -11.30 -17.40 -1.58
C LEU A 180 -12.14 -17.94 -2.73
N ALA A 181 -11.59 -17.93 -3.95
CA ALA A 181 -12.26 -18.47 -5.13
C ALA A 181 -12.50 -19.99 -4.99
N ALA A 182 -11.55 -20.76 -4.47
CA ALA A 182 -11.72 -22.19 -4.21
C ALA A 182 -12.83 -22.49 -3.20
N ALA A 183 -13.08 -21.56 -2.27
CA ALA A 183 -14.19 -21.63 -1.33
C ALA A 183 -15.52 -21.12 -1.90
N GLY A 184 -15.55 -20.68 -3.17
CA GLY A 184 -16.76 -20.17 -3.83
C GLY A 184 -17.15 -18.75 -3.42
N ILE A 185 -16.24 -17.99 -2.82
CA ILE A 185 -16.45 -16.59 -2.44
C ILE A 185 -16.27 -15.72 -3.69
N THR A 186 -17.23 -14.83 -3.96
CA THR A 186 -17.23 -13.91 -5.10
C THR A 186 -16.90 -12.49 -4.71
N ASP A 187 -17.25 -12.10 -3.48
CA ASP A 187 -17.08 -10.77 -2.93
C ASP A 187 -16.41 -10.85 -1.56
N VAL A 188 -15.65 -9.83 -1.21
CA VAL A 188 -14.95 -9.76 0.07
C VAL A 188 -15.09 -8.37 0.68
N ASP A 189 -15.33 -8.34 1.99
CA ASP A 189 -15.40 -7.11 2.76
C ASP A 189 -14.00 -6.61 3.10
N VAL A 190 -13.70 -5.39 2.67
CA VAL A 190 -12.40 -4.74 2.81
C VAL A 190 -12.56 -3.38 3.50
N ILE A 191 -11.46 -2.87 4.04
CA ILE A 191 -11.41 -1.52 4.59
C ILE A 191 -11.64 -0.53 3.45
N ASP A 192 -12.63 0.37 3.61
CA ASP A 192 -12.89 1.46 2.68
C ASP A 192 -11.68 2.41 2.62
N ARG A 193 -11.33 2.90 1.44
CA ARG A 193 -10.17 3.77 1.22
C ARG A 193 -10.49 5.22 1.50
N VAL A 194 -9.49 5.97 1.99
CA VAL A 194 -9.60 7.42 2.10
C VAL A 194 -9.62 8.03 0.70
N ARG A 195 -10.61 8.87 0.43
CA ARG A 195 -10.74 9.60 -0.85
C ARG A 195 -9.98 10.91 -0.77
N ILE A 196 -9.05 11.11 -1.70
CA ILE A 196 -8.11 12.24 -1.68
C ILE A 196 -8.24 13.06 -2.95
N ALA A 197 -8.24 14.39 -2.80
CA ALA A 197 -7.98 15.31 -3.89
C ALA A 197 -6.53 15.82 -3.85
N VAL A 198 -5.91 15.96 -5.03
CA VAL A 198 -4.56 16.50 -5.21
C VAL A 198 -4.65 17.71 -6.14
N ILE A 199 -4.21 18.87 -5.65
CA ILE A 199 -4.27 20.13 -6.39
C ILE A 199 -2.88 20.77 -6.44
N SER A 200 -2.32 20.93 -7.64
CA SER A 200 -1.08 21.69 -7.85
C SER A 200 -1.38 23.15 -8.15
N THR A 201 -0.67 24.08 -7.49
CA THR A 201 -0.82 25.52 -7.74
C THR A 201 0.48 26.08 -8.31
N GLY A 202 0.35 26.93 -9.33
CA GLY A 202 1.46 27.63 -9.96
C GLY A 202 1.12 28.06 -11.39
N SER A 203 1.32 29.33 -11.69
CA SER A 203 1.02 29.89 -13.02
C SER A 203 2.02 29.39 -14.08
N GLU A 204 3.16 28.83 -13.69
CA GLU A 204 4.16 28.20 -14.54
C GLU A 204 3.81 26.77 -14.94
N LEU A 205 2.84 26.13 -14.26
CA LEU A 205 2.57 24.71 -14.43
C LEU A 205 1.71 24.40 -15.66
N VAL A 206 2.16 23.41 -16.44
CA VAL A 206 1.38 22.83 -17.56
C VAL A 206 1.22 21.32 -17.37
N ALA A 207 0.29 20.70 -18.10
CA ALA A 207 0.15 19.25 -18.05
C ALA A 207 1.39 18.55 -18.64
N PRO A 208 1.82 17.41 -18.07
CA PRO A 208 2.86 16.61 -18.69
C PRO A 208 2.50 16.24 -20.13
N GLY A 209 3.43 16.47 -21.08
CA GLY A 209 3.23 16.22 -22.50
C GLY A 209 2.74 17.43 -23.31
N GLU A 210 2.31 18.51 -22.67
CA GLU A 210 1.99 19.75 -23.35
C GLU A 210 3.27 20.50 -23.78
N PRO A 211 3.27 21.22 -24.92
CA PRO A 211 4.39 22.08 -25.32
C PRO A 211 4.64 23.17 -24.27
N LEU A 212 5.93 23.39 -23.95
CA LEU A 212 6.33 24.39 -22.96
C LEU A 212 6.47 25.77 -23.61
N GLY A 213 5.77 26.75 -23.06
CA GLY A 213 6.05 28.16 -23.28
C GLY A 213 7.22 28.66 -22.42
N PRO A 214 7.68 29.92 -22.63
CA PRO A 214 8.70 30.52 -21.80
C PRO A 214 8.30 30.55 -20.32
N GLY A 215 9.18 30.02 -19.44
CA GLY A 215 8.94 29.98 -18.00
C GLY A 215 8.01 28.87 -17.52
N GLN A 216 7.44 28.08 -18.42
CA GLN A 216 6.56 26.96 -18.04
C GLN A 216 7.33 25.68 -17.75
N ILE A 217 6.81 24.90 -16.83
CA ILE A 217 7.32 23.58 -16.46
C ILE A 217 6.16 22.57 -16.35
N PRO A 218 6.42 21.27 -16.61
CA PRO A 218 5.41 20.22 -16.39
C PRO A 218 5.08 20.05 -14.90
N ASP A 219 3.79 19.90 -14.57
CA ASP A 219 3.36 19.53 -13.22
C ASP A 219 3.78 18.11 -12.89
N SER A 220 4.88 17.97 -12.14
CA SER A 220 5.35 16.69 -11.60
C SER A 220 4.73 16.34 -10.25
N ASN A 221 4.32 17.34 -9.47
CA ASN A 221 3.83 17.16 -8.11
C ASN A 221 2.45 16.50 -8.09
N GLY A 222 1.53 16.96 -8.91
CA GLY A 222 0.21 16.37 -9.01
C GLY A 222 0.24 14.90 -9.40
N VAL A 223 1.17 14.51 -10.30
CA VAL A 223 1.37 13.11 -10.67
C VAL A 223 1.97 12.30 -9.52
N ALA A 224 3.02 12.82 -8.90
CA ALA A 224 3.75 12.11 -7.85
C ALA A 224 2.91 11.93 -6.58
N LEU A 225 2.24 12.99 -6.12
CA LEU A 225 1.38 12.93 -4.92
C LEU A 225 0.18 12.00 -5.12
N ALA A 226 -0.44 12.01 -6.31
CA ALA A 226 -1.52 11.09 -6.61
C ALA A 226 -1.05 9.63 -6.58
N ALA A 227 0.11 9.33 -7.17
CA ALA A 227 0.69 7.99 -7.14
C ALA A 227 1.09 7.57 -5.71
N ALA A 228 1.68 8.48 -4.92
CA ALA A 228 2.07 8.23 -3.54
C ALA A 228 0.83 7.98 -2.65
N ALA A 229 -0.25 8.75 -2.82
CA ALA A 229 -1.51 8.54 -2.13
C ALA A 229 -2.11 7.15 -2.43
N GLN A 230 -2.12 6.74 -3.70
CA GLN A 230 -2.57 5.40 -4.10
C GLN A 230 -1.69 4.29 -3.52
N ALA A 231 -0.37 4.47 -3.52
CA ALA A 231 0.57 3.53 -2.90
C ALA A 231 0.39 3.41 -1.38
N ALA A 232 -0.01 4.51 -0.72
CA ALA A 232 -0.37 4.56 0.69
C ALA A 232 -1.79 4.03 0.99
N GLY A 233 -2.52 3.53 -0.02
CA GLY A 233 -3.81 2.86 0.14
C GLY A 233 -5.03 3.79 0.02
N ALA A 234 -4.88 5.00 -0.49
CA ALA A 234 -6.00 5.93 -0.73
C ALA A 234 -6.51 5.84 -2.18
N ASP A 235 -7.70 6.37 -2.41
CA ASP A 235 -8.27 6.58 -3.74
C ASP A 235 -8.21 8.07 -4.10
N VAL A 236 -7.67 8.38 -5.28
CA VAL A 236 -7.59 9.76 -5.76
C VAL A 236 -8.83 10.10 -6.59
N VAL A 237 -9.72 10.91 -6.01
CA VAL A 237 -11.00 11.31 -6.64
C VAL A 237 -10.88 12.55 -7.52
N LEU A 238 -9.86 13.38 -7.27
CA LEU A 238 -9.56 14.56 -8.09
C LEU A 238 -8.04 14.75 -8.19
N ARG A 239 -7.56 14.99 -9.40
CA ARG A 239 -6.22 15.54 -9.63
C ARG A 239 -6.36 16.77 -10.53
N ALA A 240 -6.13 17.93 -9.97
CA ALA A 240 -6.31 19.20 -10.65
C ALA A 240 -5.07 20.10 -10.55
N ARG A 241 -5.05 21.12 -11.36
CA ARG A 241 -4.04 22.17 -11.38
C ARG A 241 -4.73 23.53 -11.54
N THR A 242 -4.22 24.53 -10.84
CA THR A 242 -4.70 25.91 -10.96
C THR A 242 -3.54 26.89 -11.05
N HIS A 243 -3.82 28.05 -11.60
CA HIS A 243 -2.92 29.21 -11.51
C HIS A 243 -2.96 29.80 -10.09
N ASP A 244 -2.13 30.80 -9.84
CA ASP A 244 -2.10 31.52 -8.57
C ASP A 244 -3.29 32.50 -8.49
N ASP A 245 -4.50 31.94 -8.44
CA ASP A 245 -5.79 32.64 -8.40
C ASP A 245 -6.68 32.05 -7.29
N PRO A 246 -6.88 32.78 -6.17
CA PRO A 246 -7.66 32.29 -5.04
C PRO A 246 -9.09 31.84 -5.39
N PRO A 247 -9.89 32.55 -6.25
CA PRO A 247 -11.18 32.05 -6.69
C PRO A 247 -11.16 30.72 -7.43
N GLN A 248 -10.15 30.47 -8.28
CA GLN A 248 -10.01 29.18 -8.97
C GLN A 248 -9.63 28.07 -8.00
N LEU A 249 -8.73 28.33 -7.04
CA LEU A 249 -8.39 27.38 -6.00
C LEU A 249 -9.61 27.04 -5.15
N ALA A 250 -10.38 28.02 -4.72
CA ALA A 250 -11.62 27.81 -3.96
C ALA A 250 -12.62 26.92 -4.71
N ALA A 251 -12.81 27.16 -6.00
CA ALA A 251 -13.70 26.34 -6.84
C ALA A 251 -13.22 24.88 -6.93
N LEU A 252 -11.90 24.63 -7.00
CA LEU A 252 -11.36 23.26 -6.99
C LEU A 252 -11.47 22.58 -5.62
N LEU A 253 -11.37 23.34 -4.53
CA LEU A 253 -11.62 22.81 -3.19
C LEU A 253 -13.09 22.40 -3.02
N ASP A 254 -14.03 23.22 -3.53
CA ASP A 254 -15.46 22.89 -3.55
C ASP A 254 -15.74 21.66 -4.43
N GLU A 255 -15.13 21.57 -5.60
CA GLU A 255 -15.23 20.40 -6.48
C GLU A 255 -14.70 19.14 -5.80
N ALA A 256 -13.56 19.23 -5.11
CA ALA A 256 -13.00 18.11 -4.34
C ALA A 256 -14.00 17.60 -3.28
N VAL A 257 -14.61 18.51 -2.54
CA VAL A 257 -15.63 18.17 -1.53
C VAL A 257 -16.88 17.57 -2.20
N ALA A 258 -17.32 18.11 -3.31
CA ALA A 258 -18.47 17.56 -4.07
C ALA A 258 -18.22 16.16 -4.60
N LEU A 259 -16.97 15.82 -4.96
CA LEU A 259 -16.53 14.47 -5.34
C LEU A 259 -16.31 13.55 -4.13
N GLY A 260 -16.53 14.04 -2.93
CA GLY A 260 -16.44 13.29 -1.69
C GLY A 260 -15.01 13.10 -1.21
N ALA A 261 -14.09 14.01 -1.51
CA ALA A 261 -12.75 13.99 -0.91
C ALA A 261 -12.84 14.14 0.62
N GLU A 262 -12.10 13.31 1.34
CA GLU A 262 -12.00 13.29 2.79
C GLU A 262 -10.69 13.93 3.27
N LEU A 263 -9.75 14.12 2.34
CA LEU A 263 -8.48 14.82 2.51
C LEU A 263 -8.13 15.54 1.22
N ILE A 264 -7.65 16.77 1.32
CA ILE A 264 -7.15 17.53 0.18
C ILE A 264 -5.65 17.79 0.39
N LEU A 265 -4.86 17.50 -0.63
CA LEU A 265 -3.43 17.80 -0.69
C LEU A 265 -3.23 18.93 -1.69
N THR A 266 -2.51 19.98 -1.28
CA THR A 266 -2.06 21.01 -2.22
C THR A 266 -0.54 21.02 -2.33
N SER A 267 -0.01 21.41 -3.49
CA SER A 267 1.43 21.58 -3.72
C SER A 267 1.69 22.91 -4.40
N GLY A 268 2.50 23.76 -3.77
CA GLY A 268 2.73 25.16 -4.16
C GLY A 268 1.91 26.16 -3.35
N GLY A 269 2.17 27.45 -3.52
CA GLY A 269 1.42 28.54 -2.89
C GLY A 269 1.54 28.67 -1.38
N VAL A 270 2.55 28.07 -0.73
CA VAL A 270 2.75 28.10 0.75
C VAL A 270 4.09 28.71 1.17
N SER A 271 4.88 29.26 0.26
CA SER A 271 6.17 29.87 0.55
C SER A 271 6.03 31.22 1.26
N MET A 272 7.16 31.91 1.48
CA MET A 272 7.19 33.25 2.08
C MET A 272 7.19 34.36 1.02
N GLY A 273 6.77 34.06 -0.23
CA GLY A 273 6.66 35.04 -1.32
C GLY A 273 5.46 35.96 -1.20
N ASP A 274 5.43 37.01 -2.03
CA ASP A 274 4.38 38.03 -2.03
C ASP A 274 3.04 37.56 -2.63
N HIS A 275 3.06 36.44 -3.40
CA HIS A 275 1.88 35.88 -4.08
C HIS A 275 1.78 34.38 -3.82
N GLU A 276 1.21 34.06 -2.68
CA GLU A 276 1.07 32.67 -2.23
C GLU A 276 -0.43 32.30 -2.10
N VAL A 277 -1.01 31.86 -3.21
CA VAL A 277 -2.46 31.62 -3.37
C VAL A 277 -3.08 30.77 -2.27
N VAL A 278 -2.38 29.76 -1.79
CA VAL A 278 -2.86 28.87 -0.72
C VAL A 278 -2.92 29.63 0.61
N ARG A 279 -1.91 30.43 0.92
CA ARG A 279 -1.91 31.27 2.10
C ARG A 279 -2.97 32.35 2.04
N GLU A 280 -3.06 33.08 0.91
CA GLU A 280 -4.05 34.14 0.70
C GLU A 280 -5.48 33.64 0.91
N LEU A 281 -5.80 32.42 0.43
CA LEU A 281 -7.11 31.83 0.59
C LEU A 281 -7.36 31.23 1.97
N LEU A 282 -6.39 30.48 2.53
CA LEU A 282 -6.64 29.64 3.70
C LEU A 282 -6.24 30.28 5.04
N GLU A 283 -5.30 31.23 5.09
CA GLU A 283 -4.95 31.93 6.34
C GLU A 283 -6.15 32.68 6.96
N PRO A 284 -6.99 33.40 6.19
CA PRO A 284 -8.20 34.01 6.74
C PRO A 284 -9.22 33.00 7.30
N LEU A 285 -9.13 31.73 6.89
CA LEU A 285 -9.96 30.63 7.37
C LEU A 285 -9.32 29.86 8.54
N GLY A 286 -8.18 30.34 9.06
CA GLY A 286 -7.52 29.77 10.21
C GLY A 286 -6.44 28.73 9.88
N ALA A 287 -5.91 28.74 8.67
CA ALA A 287 -4.77 27.88 8.33
C ALA A 287 -3.55 28.18 9.23
N VAL A 288 -2.89 27.13 9.68
CA VAL A 288 -1.62 27.23 10.41
C VAL A 288 -0.48 27.08 9.39
N VAL A 289 0.25 28.17 9.17
CA VAL A 289 1.42 28.19 8.29
C VAL A 289 2.67 28.07 9.15
N ASP A 290 3.47 27.04 8.89
CA ASP A 290 4.68 26.73 9.62
C ASP A 290 5.93 26.83 8.73
N VAL A 291 7.06 27.23 9.32
CA VAL A 291 8.39 27.04 8.74
C VAL A 291 9.10 25.96 9.56
N LEU A 292 9.21 24.77 9.03
CA LEU A 292 9.75 23.64 9.77
C LEU A 292 11.27 23.67 9.89
N ALA A 293 11.76 23.09 10.98
CA ALA A 293 13.19 22.84 11.21
C ALA A 293 13.65 21.61 10.40
N MET A 294 13.45 21.63 9.07
CA MET A 294 13.86 20.54 8.16
C MET A 294 14.48 21.06 6.86
N GLN A 295 15.16 20.17 6.16
CA GLN A 295 15.69 20.39 4.82
C GLN A 295 15.67 19.09 3.99
N PRO A 296 15.05 19.16 2.77
CA PRO A 296 14.24 20.24 2.21
C PRO A 296 12.83 20.28 2.80
N GLY A 297 12.00 21.28 2.43
CA GLY A 297 10.56 21.26 2.76
C GLY A 297 10.13 22.14 3.95
N GLY A 298 10.88 23.20 4.29
CA GLY A 298 10.57 24.07 5.42
C GLY A 298 9.14 24.66 5.44
N PRO A 299 8.66 25.36 4.41
CA PRO A 299 7.31 25.92 4.40
C PRO A 299 6.23 24.83 4.29
N GLN A 300 5.26 24.82 5.19
CA GLN A 300 4.12 23.92 5.23
C GLN A 300 2.88 24.68 5.71
N ALA A 301 1.69 24.21 5.32
CA ALA A 301 0.47 24.70 5.94
C ALA A 301 -0.53 23.55 6.21
N LEU A 302 -1.33 23.72 7.24
CA LEU A 302 -2.44 22.85 7.60
C LEU A 302 -3.68 23.71 7.77
N ALA A 303 -4.74 23.34 7.05
CA ALA A 303 -6.01 24.03 7.05
C ALA A 303 -7.19 23.05 7.08
N SER A 304 -8.39 23.63 7.08
CA SER A 304 -9.63 22.87 6.87
C SER A 304 -10.48 23.64 5.87
N TRP A 305 -11.12 22.92 4.93
CA TRP A 305 -12.08 23.48 3.99
C TRP A 305 -13.49 23.09 4.41
N PRO A 306 -14.51 23.97 4.27
CA PRO A 306 -15.88 23.63 4.61
C PRO A 306 -16.35 22.38 3.87
N GLY A 307 -16.97 21.43 4.59
CA GLY A 307 -17.64 20.29 4.00
C GLY A 307 -18.99 20.66 3.40
N LEU A 308 -19.68 19.69 2.81
CA LEU A 308 -21.07 19.85 2.39
C LEU A 308 -21.96 20.13 3.61
N GLU A 309 -23.16 20.68 3.36
CA GLU A 309 -24.11 20.97 4.43
C GLU A 309 -24.37 19.71 5.30
N GLY A 310 -24.12 19.83 6.59
CA GLY A 310 -24.25 18.76 7.55
C GLY A 310 -23.08 17.79 7.66
N THR A 311 -21.98 18.03 6.92
CA THR A 311 -20.74 17.23 7.04
C THR A 311 -19.62 18.00 7.74
N ALA A 312 -18.61 17.26 8.25
CA ALA A 312 -17.43 17.85 8.83
C ALA A 312 -16.58 18.59 7.77
N ALA A 313 -15.80 19.56 8.22
CA ALA A 313 -14.80 20.20 7.37
C ALA A 313 -13.73 19.18 6.93
N VAL A 314 -13.24 19.34 5.69
CA VAL A 314 -12.22 18.46 5.09
C VAL A 314 -10.83 19.01 5.41
N PRO A 315 -9.91 18.23 5.96
CA PRO A 315 -8.54 18.65 6.18
C PRO A 315 -7.82 18.94 4.86
N VAL A 316 -7.02 20.02 4.86
CA VAL A 316 -6.20 20.44 3.72
C VAL A 316 -4.75 20.48 4.19
N VAL A 317 -3.91 19.60 3.64
CA VAL A 317 -2.48 19.56 3.92
C VAL A 317 -1.73 20.18 2.73
N CYS A 318 -0.97 21.25 3.00
CA CYS A 318 -0.37 22.07 1.96
C CYS A 318 1.15 21.92 1.97
N PHE A 319 1.69 21.46 0.86
CA PHE A 319 3.12 21.16 0.66
C PHE A 319 3.84 22.24 -0.17
N PRO A 320 5.17 22.36 -0.01
CA PRO A 320 5.99 23.22 -0.86
C PRO A 320 5.88 22.87 -2.34
N GLY A 321 6.04 23.86 -3.24
CA GLY A 321 6.02 23.66 -4.69
C GLY A 321 7.22 22.89 -5.25
N ASN A 322 8.39 22.90 -4.58
CA ASN A 322 9.55 22.14 -5.02
C ASN A 322 9.30 20.62 -4.96
N PRO A 323 9.54 19.85 -6.04
CA PRO A 323 9.08 18.47 -6.17
C PRO A 323 9.65 17.51 -5.10
N VAL A 324 10.93 17.62 -4.77
CA VAL A 324 11.51 16.79 -3.70
C VAL A 324 10.90 17.13 -2.33
N SER A 325 10.66 18.43 -2.07
CA SER A 325 10.03 18.86 -0.81
C SER A 325 8.61 18.35 -0.69
N SER A 326 7.84 18.44 -1.77
CA SER A 326 6.44 18.00 -1.80
C SER A 326 6.30 16.49 -1.52
N GLN A 327 7.06 15.67 -2.26
CA GLN A 327 7.03 14.22 -2.06
C GLN A 327 7.54 13.81 -0.69
N LEU A 328 8.65 14.41 -0.22
CA LEU A 328 9.17 14.18 1.11
C LEU A 328 8.15 14.52 2.20
N SER A 329 7.47 15.67 2.07
CA SER A 329 6.44 16.09 3.04
C SER A 329 5.27 15.11 3.09
N PHE A 330 4.87 14.56 1.95
CA PHE A 330 3.86 13.51 1.91
C PHE A 330 4.30 12.25 2.66
N GLU A 331 5.51 11.76 2.39
CA GLU A 331 6.06 10.54 3.05
C GLU A 331 6.23 10.74 4.57
N LEU A 332 6.56 11.94 5.02
CA LEU A 332 6.75 12.24 6.43
C LEU A 332 5.45 12.44 7.20
N PHE A 333 4.48 13.13 6.60
CA PHE A 333 3.35 13.69 7.35
C PHE A 333 2.00 13.04 7.03
N VAL A 334 1.83 12.49 5.83
CA VAL A 334 0.52 11.98 5.38
C VAL A 334 0.55 10.46 5.16
N ALA A 335 1.59 9.95 4.51
CA ALA A 335 1.70 8.53 4.19
C ALA A 335 1.61 7.61 5.43
N PRO A 336 2.22 7.92 6.60
CA PRO A 336 2.11 7.06 7.78
C PRO A 336 0.65 6.86 8.23
N ALA A 337 -0.12 7.94 8.32
CA ALA A 337 -1.52 7.88 8.71
C ALA A 337 -2.38 7.14 7.67
N LEU A 338 -2.17 7.38 6.38
CA LEU A 338 -2.91 6.68 5.32
C LEU A 338 -2.62 5.18 5.32
N ARG A 339 -1.34 4.79 5.47
CA ARG A 339 -0.95 3.37 5.55
C ARG A 339 -1.58 2.69 6.76
N GLU A 340 -1.57 3.34 7.93
CA GLU A 340 -2.24 2.85 9.14
C GLU A 340 -3.74 2.66 8.89
N ILE A 341 -4.42 3.67 8.35
CA ILE A 341 -5.85 3.63 8.03
C ILE A 341 -6.17 2.50 7.06
N ALA A 342 -5.36 2.34 6.02
CA ALA A 342 -5.51 1.29 5.01
C ALA A 342 -5.09 -0.10 5.50
N GLY A 343 -4.56 -0.23 6.74
CA GLY A 343 -4.05 -1.50 7.26
C GLY A 343 -2.78 -2.00 6.54
N LEU A 344 -2.03 -1.09 5.90
CA LEU A 344 -0.76 -1.39 5.25
C LEU A 344 0.38 -1.34 6.27
N PRO A 345 1.49 -2.06 6.04
CA PRO A 345 2.66 -1.97 6.90
C PRO A 345 3.27 -0.56 6.86
N GLU A 346 3.89 -0.15 7.95
CA GLU A 346 4.71 1.07 7.95
C GLU A 346 5.83 0.99 6.91
N ALA A 347 6.31 2.15 6.45
CA ALA A 347 7.50 2.20 5.60
C ALA A 347 8.71 1.64 6.36
N GLY A 348 9.52 0.85 5.68
CA GLY A 348 10.71 0.24 6.28
C GLY A 348 11.69 1.28 6.79
N ARG A 349 12.17 1.10 8.02
CA ARG A 349 13.25 1.92 8.61
C ARG A 349 14.40 1.00 8.95
N GLU A 350 15.61 1.38 8.57
CA GLU A 350 16.82 0.59 8.74
C GLU A 350 17.97 1.48 9.18
N THR A 351 18.93 0.90 9.92
CA THR A 351 20.23 1.53 10.16
C THR A 351 21.21 1.03 9.11
N ARG A 352 21.88 1.95 8.41
CA ARG A 352 22.88 1.65 7.39
C ARG A 352 24.16 2.42 7.62
N VAL A 353 25.26 2.00 6.98
CA VAL A 353 26.58 2.61 7.08
C VAL A 353 26.79 3.57 5.90
N LEU A 354 27.20 4.81 6.18
CA LEU A 354 27.52 5.79 5.14
C LEU A 354 28.80 5.42 4.38
N ASP A 355 28.72 5.41 3.05
CA ASP A 355 29.88 5.18 2.20
C ASP A 355 30.81 6.42 2.10
N SER A 356 30.28 7.61 2.37
CA SER A 356 31.00 8.88 2.26
C SER A 356 30.55 9.87 3.34
N ALA A 357 31.46 10.77 3.72
CA ALA A 357 31.17 11.82 4.70
C ALA A 357 30.06 12.76 4.21
N VAL A 358 29.19 13.19 5.12
CA VAL A 358 28.07 14.09 4.85
C VAL A 358 28.13 15.27 5.82
N ARG A 359 27.83 16.48 5.31
CA ARG A 359 27.63 17.67 6.13
C ARG A 359 26.17 18.05 6.15
N SER A 360 25.66 18.41 7.31
CA SER A 360 24.29 18.83 7.56
C SER A 360 24.23 20.28 8.10
N ILE A 361 23.05 20.87 8.03
CA ILE A 361 22.81 22.24 8.52
C ILE A 361 22.35 22.16 9.97
N PRO A 362 23.03 22.87 10.91
CA PRO A 362 22.64 22.84 12.30
C PRO A 362 21.20 23.34 12.51
N GLY A 363 20.50 22.73 13.46
CA GLY A 363 19.13 23.10 13.83
C GLY A 363 18.06 22.71 12.82
N ARG A 364 18.37 21.80 11.89
CA ARG A 364 17.39 21.25 10.91
C ARG A 364 17.59 19.75 10.73
N ARG A 365 16.52 18.99 10.84
CA ARG A 365 16.52 17.59 10.41
C ARG A 365 16.69 17.54 8.90
N GLN A 366 17.74 16.90 8.44
CA GLN A 366 18.03 16.81 7.02
C GLN A 366 17.65 15.46 6.47
N PHE A 367 16.99 15.48 5.31
CA PHE A 367 16.60 14.28 4.57
C PHE A 367 17.33 14.27 3.23
N LEU A 368 18.31 13.38 3.11
CA LEU A 368 19.08 13.21 1.88
C LEU A 368 18.58 12.00 1.11
N ARG A 369 18.64 12.12 -0.20
CA ARG A 369 18.37 10.99 -1.08
C ARG A 369 19.52 10.01 -1.01
N GLY A 370 19.21 8.73 -0.83
CA GLY A 370 20.18 7.66 -0.72
C GLY A 370 19.88 6.48 -1.63
N ARG A 371 20.91 5.70 -1.90
CA ARG A 371 20.83 4.40 -2.56
C ARG A 371 21.49 3.36 -1.68
N ARG A 372 20.81 2.24 -1.48
CA ARG A 372 21.35 1.06 -0.77
C ARG A 372 22.53 0.51 -1.56
N THR A 373 23.59 0.07 -0.85
CA THR A 373 24.70 -0.68 -1.41
C THR A 373 24.67 -2.13 -0.90
N GLY A 374 25.26 -3.06 -1.66
CA GLY A 374 25.11 -4.49 -1.47
C GLY A 374 25.69 -5.05 -0.15
N ASP A 375 26.45 -4.25 0.59
CA ASP A 375 27.13 -4.59 1.83
C ASP A 375 26.50 -4.01 3.10
N GLY A 376 25.25 -3.59 3.02
CA GLY A 376 24.55 -2.95 4.14
C GLY A 376 24.84 -1.45 4.26
N GLY A 377 25.55 -0.89 3.30
CA GLY A 377 25.86 0.51 3.22
C GLY A 377 24.76 1.34 2.57
N VAL A 378 24.98 2.66 2.56
CA VAL A 378 24.18 3.64 1.84
C VAL A 378 25.05 4.75 1.30
N THR A 379 24.83 5.11 0.03
CA THR A 379 25.47 6.25 -0.61
C THR A 379 24.48 7.36 -0.88
N THR A 380 24.93 8.63 -0.76
CA THR A 380 24.07 9.78 -1.09
C THR A 380 23.89 9.90 -2.62
N VAL A 381 22.69 10.26 -3.05
CA VAL A 381 22.38 10.53 -4.46
C VAL A 381 22.22 12.03 -4.65
N ALA A 382 23.20 12.66 -5.29
CA ALA A 382 23.31 14.11 -5.49
C ALA A 382 23.32 14.94 -4.18
N GLY A 383 23.20 16.25 -4.29
CA GLY A 383 23.17 17.18 -3.14
C GLY A 383 21.78 17.36 -2.52
N PRO A 384 21.64 18.17 -1.45
CA PRO A 384 20.41 18.32 -0.68
C PRO A 384 19.32 19.17 -1.34
N SER A 385 19.51 19.63 -2.57
CA SER A 385 18.64 20.62 -3.23
C SER A 385 17.25 20.04 -3.56
N SER A 386 16.22 20.85 -3.35
CA SER A 386 14.80 20.46 -3.44
C SER A 386 14.25 20.32 -4.88
N HIS A 387 14.97 20.76 -5.90
CA HIS A 387 14.55 20.66 -7.31
C HIS A 387 15.08 19.40 -8.02
N LEU A 388 15.91 18.59 -7.36
CA LEU A 388 16.59 17.45 -7.96
C LEU A 388 15.68 16.22 -8.04
N VAL A 389 14.60 16.29 -8.80
CA VAL A 389 13.62 15.22 -8.96
C VAL A 389 14.19 13.95 -9.60
N ALA A 390 15.11 14.10 -10.55
CA ALA A 390 15.80 12.95 -11.16
C ALA A 390 16.70 12.20 -10.16
N ALA A 391 17.30 12.91 -9.20
CA ALA A 391 18.05 12.29 -8.12
C ALA A 391 17.13 11.55 -7.13
N LEU A 392 15.93 12.07 -6.88
CA LEU A 392 14.94 11.36 -6.09
C LEU A 392 14.50 10.06 -6.79
N ALA A 393 14.21 10.12 -8.07
CA ALA A 393 13.85 8.93 -8.86
C ALA A 393 14.99 7.88 -8.94
N ALA A 394 16.23 8.29 -8.72
CA ALA A 394 17.40 7.39 -8.68
C ALA A 394 17.70 6.84 -7.28
N SER A 395 16.91 7.21 -6.27
CA SER A 395 17.08 6.82 -4.86
C SER A 395 16.10 5.73 -4.49
N ASP A 396 16.43 4.94 -3.47
CA ASP A 396 15.56 3.91 -2.89
C ASP A 396 15.35 4.10 -1.37
N VAL A 397 16.07 5.06 -0.77
CA VAL A 397 15.93 5.43 0.64
C VAL A 397 16.12 6.93 0.85
N LEU A 398 15.56 7.43 1.96
CA LEU A 398 15.94 8.72 2.57
C LEU A 398 16.93 8.46 3.69
N ILE A 399 18.05 9.15 3.69
CA ILE A 399 19.01 9.19 4.79
C ILE A 399 18.56 10.32 5.73
N VAL A 400 18.33 10.00 7.00
CA VAL A 400 17.86 10.94 8.01
C VAL A 400 19.01 11.40 8.88
N ILE A 401 19.24 12.72 8.93
CA ILE A 401 20.26 13.32 9.79
C ILE A 401 19.55 14.19 10.83
N PRO A 402 19.71 13.90 12.12
CA PRO A 402 19.09 14.68 13.21
C PRO A 402 19.53 16.14 13.22
N GLU A 403 18.74 16.98 13.89
CA GLU A 403 18.92 18.45 13.93
C GLU A 403 20.22 18.90 14.63
N ASP A 404 20.72 18.12 15.56
CA ASP A 404 21.94 18.35 16.34
C ASP A 404 23.22 17.83 15.68
N VAL A 405 23.08 17.08 14.58
CA VAL A 405 24.20 16.49 13.84
C VAL A 405 24.56 17.40 12.66
N THR A 406 25.81 17.86 12.61
CA THR A 406 26.31 18.75 11.55
C THR A 406 27.29 18.07 10.58
N GLU A 407 27.89 16.96 10.99
CA GLU A 407 28.85 16.21 10.19
C GLU A 407 28.80 14.73 10.57
N LEU A 408 28.85 13.85 9.57
CA LEU A 408 28.98 12.42 9.71
C LEU A 408 30.12 11.95 8.81
N ALA A 409 30.97 11.07 9.31
CA ALA A 409 32.08 10.50 8.56
C ALA A 409 31.64 9.30 7.71
N ALA A 410 32.44 8.94 6.74
CA ALA A 410 32.31 7.62 6.10
C ALA A 410 32.52 6.53 7.15
N GLY A 411 31.63 5.53 7.18
CA GLY A 411 31.60 4.48 8.19
C GLY A 411 30.64 4.75 9.36
N ASP A 412 30.08 5.95 9.50
CA ASP A 412 29.07 6.24 10.53
C ASP A 412 27.73 5.58 10.16
N SER A 413 27.01 5.19 11.21
CA SER A 413 25.66 4.63 11.10
C SER A 413 24.60 5.73 10.99
N VAL A 414 23.67 5.58 10.08
CA VAL A 414 22.55 6.50 9.85
C VAL A 414 21.23 5.75 9.75
N GLU A 415 20.16 6.41 10.19
CA GLU A 415 18.80 5.93 9.93
C GLU A 415 18.45 6.16 8.46
N THR A 416 17.83 5.17 7.83
CA THR A 416 17.30 5.27 6.47
C THR A 416 15.84 4.84 6.45
N TRP A 417 15.03 5.55 5.66
CA TRP A 417 13.61 5.26 5.43
C TRP A 417 13.44 4.83 3.98
N GLU A 418 12.69 3.76 3.77
CA GLU A 418 12.35 3.25 2.44
C GLU A 418 11.45 4.24 1.69
N LEU A 419 11.74 4.43 0.36
CA LEU A 419 10.97 5.27 -0.56
C LEU A 419 10.01 4.43 -1.42
#